data_bac1f3e7847531e3da8b5b77f4e3fa3c
#
_entry.id   bac1f3e7847531e3da8b5b77f4e3fa3c
#
_cell.length_a   1.000
_cell.length_b   1.000
_cell.length_c   1.000
_cell.angle_alpha   90.00
_cell.angle_beta   90.00
_cell.angle_gamma   90.00
#
_symmetry.space_group_name_H-M   'P 1'
#
loop_
_entity.id
_entity.type
_entity.pdbx_description
1 polymer ?
#
loop_
_entity_poly.entity_id
_entity_poly.type
_entity_poly.pdbx_seq_one_letter_code
_entity_poly.pdbx_strand_id
1 'polypeptide(L)'
;MKPLFYVGAIAVTFMFWSSGIAKAAHFSGTLGEMAHFGLQPAWFFAAGTIALQLAGSALVVLGGRFAWLGAAALALFTLATIPLGHAFWTLPPEAAFGERLIAEEHLSVVGGLMLAALLAKLYGPKWPSRDATR
;
A
#
# COMPACT_ATOMS: atom_id res chain seq x y z
N MET A 1 -5.17 -15.38 18.57
CA MET A 1 -5.60 -14.16 17.84
C MET A 1 -4.44 -13.32 17.33
N LYS A 2 -3.33 -13.08 18.10
CA LYS A 2 -2.16 -12.34 17.60
C LYS A 2 -1.53 -12.93 16.32
N PRO A 3 -1.30 -14.26 16.19
CA PRO A 3 -0.74 -14.80 14.95
C PRO A 3 -1.62 -14.53 13.73
N LEU A 4 -2.95 -14.62 13.88
CA LEU A 4 -3.90 -14.37 12.81
C LEU A 4 -3.85 -12.90 12.34
N PHE A 5 -3.65 -11.96 13.27
CA PHE A 5 -3.42 -10.55 12.92
C PHE A 5 -2.21 -10.39 12.00
N TYR A 6 -1.05 -10.98 12.36
CA TYR A 6 0.16 -10.87 11.55
C TYR A 6 0.00 -11.51 10.16
N VAL A 7 -0.62 -12.69 10.09
CA VAL A 7 -0.93 -13.35 8.81
C VAL A 7 -1.81 -12.45 7.94
N GLY A 8 -2.88 -11.88 8.50
CA GLY A 8 -3.76 -10.96 7.78
C GLY A 8 -3.06 -9.67 7.35
N ALA A 9 -2.23 -9.08 8.21
CA ALA A 9 -1.47 -7.87 7.91
C ALA A 9 -0.45 -8.10 6.79
N ILE A 10 0.27 -9.22 6.80
CA ILE A 10 1.19 -9.62 5.74
C ILE A 10 0.43 -9.86 4.44
N ALA A 11 -0.70 -10.55 4.50
CA ALA A 11 -1.50 -10.87 3.32
C ALA A 11 -2.09 -9.61 2.66
N VAL A 12 -2.70 -8.70 3.43
CA VAL A 12 -3.30 -7.47 2.89
C VAL A 12 -2.24 -6.51 2.33
N THR A 13 -1.02 -6.55 2.85
CA THR A 13 0.09 -5.71 2.36
C THR A 13 0.95 -6.39 1.28
N PHE A 14 0.64 -7.65 0.92
CA PHE A 14 1.46 -8.46 0.01
C PHE A 14 1.77 -7.74 -1.31
N MET A 15 0.77 -7.18 -1.98
CA MET A 15 0.95 -6.48 -3.25
C MET A 15 1.91 -5.29 -3.14
N PHE A 16 1.95 -4.61 -1.99
CA PHE A 16 2.81 -3.45 -1.79
C PHE A 16 4.26 -3.83 -1.54
N TRP A 17 4.52 -4.68 -0.56
CA TRP A 17 5.91 -5.03 -0.24
C TRP A 17 6.55 -5.89 -1.35
N SER A 18 5.81 -6.77 -2.02
CA SER A 18 6.31 -7.51 -3.18
C SER A 18 6.63 -6.59 -4.36
N SER A 19 5.72 -5.66 -4.68
CA SER A 19 5.95 -4.63 -5.70
C SER A 19 7.11 -3.70 -5.33
N GLY A 20 7.18 -3.24 -4.08
CA GLY A 20 8.26 -2.38 -3.60
C GLY A 20 9.64 -3.04 -3.73
N ILE A 21 9.75 -4.32 -3.38
CA ILE A 21 11.00 -5.11 -3.55
C ILE A 21 11.34 -5.25 -5.05
N ALA A 22 10.37 -5.61 -5.88
CA ALA A 22 10.58 -5.75 -7.32
C ALA A 22 11.03 -4.44 -7.97
N LYS A 23 10.39 -3.32 -7.61
CA LYS A 23 10.76 -1.99 -8.08
C LYS A 23 12.16 -1.55 -7.63
N ALA A 24 12.55 -1.88 -6.41
CA ALA A 24 13.90 -1.62 -5.91
C ALA A 24 14.95 -2.46 -6.66
N ALA A 25 14.64 -3.74 -6.93
CA ALA A 25 15.54 -4.63 -7.67
C ALA A 25 15.70 -4.23 -9.15
N HIS A 26 14.65 -3.66 -9.75
CA HIS A 26 14.62 -3.25 -11.16
C HIS A 26 14.37 -1.74 -11.29
N PHE A 27 15.21 -0.94 -10.64
CA PHE A 27 15.02 0.51 -10.53
C PHE A 27 14.94 1.23 -11.88
N SER A 28 15.73 0.81 -12.87
CA SER A 28 15.68 1.38 -14.23
C SER A 28 14.32 1.19 -14.91
N GLY A 29 13.70 0.01 -14.73
CA GLY A 29 12.33 -0.25 -15.20
C GLY A 29 11.31 0.61 -14.46
N THR A 30 11.50 0.82 -13.16
CA THR A 30 10.64 1.69 -12.36
C THR A 30 10.72 3.16 -12.80
N LEU A 31 11.89 3.65 -13.22
CA LEU A 31 12.03 4.98 -13.81
C LEU A 31 11.20 5.10 -15.11
N GLY A 32 11.24 4.07 -15.96
CA GLY A 32 10.42 4.01 -17.18
C GLY A 32 8.91 4.01 -16.87
N GLU A 33 8.49 3.27 -15.86
CA GLU A 33 7.09 3.25 -15.38
C GLU A 33 6.64 4.65 -14.94
N MET A 34 7.43 5.35 -14.11
CA MET A 34 7.10 6.71 -13.66
C MET A 34 7.01 7.68 -14.84
N ALA A 35 7.95 7.59 -15.78
CA ALA A 35 7.94 8.42 -16.99
C ALA A 35 6.72 8.16 -17.87
N HIS A 36 6.28 6.89 -17.99
CA HIS A 36 5.08 6.49 -18.72
C HIS A 36 3.81 7.15 -18.15
N PHE A 37 3.71 7.24 -16.82
CA PHE A 37 2.61 7.96 -16.15
C PHE A 37 2.78 9.48 -16.08
N GLY A 38 3.80 10.04 -16.74
CA GLY A 38 4.06 11.48 -16.74
C GLY A 38 4.59 12.01 -15.40
N LEU A 39 5.02 11.14 -14.50
CA LEU A 39 5.52 11.51 -13.18
C LEU A 39 6.99 11.94 -13.25
N GLN A 40 7.24 13.25 -13.20
CA GLN A 40 8.58 13.84 -13.31
C GLN A 40 8.92 14.71 -12.10
N PRO A 41 10.17 14.67 -11.59
CA PRO A 41 11.27 13.81 -12.04
C PRO A 41 11.06 12.34 -11.65
N ALA A 42 11.25 11.41 -12.60
CA ALA A 42 10.93 9.99 -12.44
C ALA A 42 11.60 9.32 -11.24
N TRP A 43 12.88 9.67 -10.97
CA TRP A 43 13.61 9.11 -9.84
C TRP A 43 12.99 9.44 -8.48
N PHE A 44 12.43 10.63 -8.33
CA PHE A 44 11.79 11.06 -7.08
C PHE A 44 10.52 10.24 -6.82
N PHE A 45 9.67 10.09 -7.84
CA PHE A 45 8.45 9.28 -7.73
C PHE A 45 8.75 7.80 -7.58
N ALA A 46 9.77 7.26 -8.25
CA ALA A 46 10.21 5.88 -8.10
C ALA A 46 10.68 5.60 -6.66
N ALA A 47 11.60 6.42 -6.14
CA ALA A 47 12.08 6.29 -4.77
C ALA A 47 10.95 6.46 -3.74
N GLY A 48 10.07 7.44 -3.94
CA GLY A 48 8.92 7.70 -3.10
C GLY A 48 7.94 6.53 -3.08
N THR A 49 7.63 5.94 -4.23
CA THR A 49 6.76 4.77 -4.36
C THR A 49 7.35 3.57 -3.63
N ILE A 50 8.63 3.26 -3.85
CA ILE A 50 9.31 2.16 -3.16
C ILE A 50 9.29 2.38 -1.64
N ALA A 51 9.68 3.56 -1.18
CA ALA A 51 9.70 3.89 0.24
C ALA A 51 8.30 3.78 0.88
N LEU A 52 7.27 4.31 0.21
CA LEU A 52 5.89 4.27 0.68
C LEU A 52 5.38 2.82 0.75
N GLN A 53 5.61 2.02 -0.27
CA GLN A 53 5.15 0.63 -0.32
C GLN A 53 5.83 -0.22 0.76
N LEU A 54 7.15 -0.11 0.93
CA LEU A 54 7.90 -0.90 1.91
C LEU A 54 7.66 -0.41 3.35
N ALA A 55 7.80 0.90 3.60
CA ALA A 55 7.61 1.45 4.93
C ALA A 55 6.13 1.38 5.38
N GLY A 56 5.18 1.66 4.48
CA GLY A 56 3.76 1.53 4.76
C GLY A 56 3.38 0.10 5.14
N SER A 57 3.87 -0.89 4.38
CA SER A 57 3.66 -2.31 4.68
C SER A 57 4.27 -2.70 6.03
N ALA A 58 5.50 -2.27 6.30
CA ALA A 58 6.17 -2.53 7.57
C ALA A 58 5.38 -1.96 8.76
N LEU A 59 4.88 -0.72 8.66
CA LEU A 59 4.07 -0.11 9.71
C LEU A 59 2.78 -0.88 9.98
N VAL A 60 2.09 -1.37 8.93
CA VAL A 60 0.88 -2.18 9.09
C VAL A 60 1.20 -3.52 9.74
N VAL A 61 2.23 -4.23 9.26
CA VAL A 61 2.63 -5.56 9.77
C VAL A 61 3.15 -5.49 11.20
N LEU A 62 4.00 -4.51 11.51
CA LEU A 62 4.49 -4.30 12.88
C LEU A 62 3.36 -3.95 13.84
N GLY A 63 2.31 -3.33 13.34
CA GLY A 63 1.14 -2.99 14.15
C GLY A 63 1.39 -1.84 15.12
N GLY A 64 0.56 -1.79 16.17
CA GLY A 64 0.67 -0.77 17.21
C GLY A 64 0.15 0.60 16.77
N ARG A 65 0.65 1.66 17.45
CA ARG A 65 0.08 3.02 17.32
C ARG A 65 0.27 3.68 15.95
N PHE A 66 1.23 3.23 15.16
CA PHE A 66 1.55 3.81 13.85
C PHE A 66 1.00 3.01 12.66
N ALA A 67 0.37 1.86 12.90
CA ALA A 67 -0.20 1.03 11.83
C ALA A 67 -1.21 1.80 10.97
N TRP A 68 -1.98 2.70 11.57
CA TRP A 68 -2.94 3.53 10.84
C TRP A 68 -2.29 4.48 9.83
N LEU A 69 -1.07 4.99 10.13
CA LEU A 69 -0.32 5.82 9.18
C LEU A 69 0.09 5.02 7.95
N GLY A 70 0.64 3.80 8.17
CA GLY A 70 0.98 2.90 7.08
C GLY A 70 -0.24 2.53 6.24
N ALA A 71 -1.34 2.16 6.89
CA ALA A 71 -2.58 1.80 6.21
C ALA A 71 -3.18 2.99 5.43
N ALA A 72 -3.19 4.20 6.00
CA ALA A 72 -3.68 5.39 5.33
C ALA A 72 -2.80 5.77 4.12
N ALA A 73 -1.47 5.71 4.27
CA ALA A 73 -0.56 6.00 3.18
C ALA A 73 -0.72 5.01 2.01
N LEU A 74 -0.80 3.70 2.31
CA LEU A 74 -1.04 2.68 1.29
C LEU A 74 -2.42 2.80 0.65
N ALA A 75 -3.46 3.12 1.43
CA ALA A 75 -4.82 3.30 0.91
C ALA A 75 -4.90 4.51 -0.02
N LEU A 76 -4.32 5.65 0.35
CA LEU A 76 -4.27 6.85 -0.50
C LEU A 76 -3.47 6.59 -1.78
N PHE A 77 -2.34 5.90 -1.67
CA PHE A 77 -1.56 5.47 -2.83
C PHE A 77 -2.40 4.60 -3.76
N THR A 78 -3.09 3.58 -3.23
CA THR A 78 -3.95 2.67 -3.99
C THR A 78 -5.08 3.43 -4.70
N LEU A 79 -5.74 4.35 -4.01
CA LEU A 79 -6.79 5.19 -4.62
C LEU A 79 -6.23 6.07 -5.74
N ALA A 80 -5.00 6.61 -5.57
CA ALA A 80 -4.37 7.44 -6.59
C ALA A 80 -3.96 6.65 -7.84
N THR A 81 -3.63 5.35 -7.70
CA THR A 81 -3.28 4.50 -8.86
C THR A 81 -4.47 4.19 -9.76
N ILE A 82 -5.71 4.25 -9.26
CA ILE A 82 -6.90 4.00 -10.07
C ILE A 82 -7.00 4.98 -11.26
N PRO A 83 -7.02 6.31 -11.07
CA PRO A 83 -7.09 7.23 -12.20
C PRO A 83 -5.80 7.29 -13.04
N LEU A 84 -4.64 6.95 -12.45
CA LEU A 84 -3.37 7.00 -13.14
C LEU A 84 -3.12 5.77 -14.03
N GLY A 85 -3.41 4.58 -13.53
CA GLY A 85 -3.08 3.32 -14.19
C GLY A 85 -4.29 2.48 -14.62
N HIS A 86 -5.47 2.72 -14.02
CA HIS A 86 -6.66 1.88 -14.20
C HIS A 86 -7.90 2.71 -14.57
N ALA A 87 -7.72 3.72 -15.42
CA ALA A 87 -8.78 4.63 -15.85
C ALA A 87 -9.72 3.95 -16.89
N PHE A 88 -10.41 2.89 -16.48
CA PHE A 88 -11.25 2.04 -17.34
C PHE A 88 -12.35 2.82 -18.07
N TRP A 89 -12.80 3.95 -17.55
CA TRP A 89 -13.80 4.83 -18.17
C TRP A 89 -13.30 5.55 -19.42
N THR A 90 -12.00 5.51 -19.71
CA THR A 90 -11.39 6.10 -20.91
C THR A 90 -11.13 5.07 -22.00
N LEU A 91 -11.38 3.79 -21.73
CA LEU A 91 -11.01 2.67 -22.61
C LEU A 91 -12.20 2.09 -23.38
N PRO A 92 -11.95 1.47 -24.54
CA PRO A 92 -12.99 0.69 -25.23
C PRO A 92 -13.47 -0.49 -24.36
N PRO A 93 -14.72 -0.97 -24.58
CA PRO A 93 -15.33 -1.99 -23.70
C PRO A 93 -14.49 -3.26 -23.48
N GLU A 94 -13.79 -3.73 -24.51
CA GLU A 94 -12.98 -4.94 -24.41
C GLU A 94 -11.79 -4.77 -23.45
N ALA A 95 -11.17 -3.60 -23.41
CA ALA A 95 -10.05 -3.29 -22.52
C ALA A 95 -10.53 -2.80 -21.15
N ALA A 96 -11.67 -2.11 -21.10
CA ALA A 96 -12.23 -1.52 -19.87
C ALA A 96 -12.56 -2.57 -18.81
N PHE A 97 -12.99 -3.77 -19.21
CA PHE A 97 -13.43 -4.80 -18.27
C PHE A 97 -12.31 -5.24 -17.30
N GLY A 98 -11.11 -5.52 -17.83
CA GLY A 98 -9.96 -5.92 -17.00
C GLY A 98 -9.53 -4.82 -16.04
N GLU A 99 -9.41 -3.58 -16.55
CA GLU A 99 -8.99 -2.43 -15.73
C GLU A 99 -10.02 -2.08 -14.66
N ARG A 100 -11.30 -2.27 -14.93
CA ARG A 100 -12.39 -2.12 -13.96
C ARG A 100 -12.26 -3.14 -12.82
N LEU A 101 -11.99 -4.42 -13.14
CA LEU A 101 -11.79 -5.44 -12.10
C LEU A 101 -10.63 -5.08 -11.18
N ILE A 102 -9.51 -4.61 -11.74
CA ILE A 102 -8.36 -4.15 -10.96
C ILE A 102 -8.74 -2.98 -10.05
N ALA A 103 -9.50 -2.01 -10.54
CA ALA A 103 -9.98 -0.90 -9.72
C ALA A 103 -10.91 -1.37 -8.58
N GLU A 104 -11.79 -2.34 -8.82
CA GLU A 104 -12.65 -2.95 -7.80
C GLU A 104 -11.82 -3.73 -6.74
N GLU A 105 -10.78 -4.45 -7.17
CA GLU A 105 -9.82 -5.11 -6.25
C GLU A 105 -9.07 -4.08 -5.39
N HIS A 106 -8.67 -2.96 -5.97
CA HIS A 106 -8.02 -1.86 -5.23
C HIS A 106 -8.92 -1.32 -4.11
N LEU A 107 -10.22 -1.14 -4.36
CA LEU A 107 -11.17 -0.74 -3.33
C LEU A 107 -11.29 -1.78 -2.22
N SER A 108 -11.26 -3.06 -2.56
CA SER A 108 -11.29 -4.16 -1.59
C SER A 108 -10.03 -4.15 -0.70
N VAL A 109 -8.86 -3.89 -1.29
CA VAL A 109 -7.60 -3.75 -0.55
C VAL A 109 -7.63 -2.56 0.40
N VAL A 110 -8.19 -1.42 -0.02
CA VAL A 110 -8.39 -0.25 0.86
C VAL A 110 -9.24 -0.62 2.08
N GLY A 111 -10.34 -1.36 1.88
CA GLY A 111 -11.16 -1.87 2.98
C GLY A 111 -10.37 -2.80 3.92
N GLY A 112 -9.57 -3.71 3.36
CA GLY A 112 -8.67 -4.58 4.11
C GLY A 112 -7.64 -3.83 4.95
N LEU A 113 -7.02 -2.76 4.40
CA LEU A 113 -6.08 -1.89 5.12
C LEU A 113 -6.75 -1.16 6.28
N MET A 114 -7.99 -0.68 6.10
CA MET A 114 -8.75 -0.05 7.19
C MET A 114 -9.00 -1.02 8.34
N LEU A 115 -9.42 -2.25 8.03
CA LEU A 115 -9.61 -3.29 9.03
C LEU A 115 -8.30 -3.67 9.73
N ALA A 116 -7.20 -3.80 8.98
CA ALA A 116 -5.88 -4.08 9.55
C ALA A 116 -5.44 -2.99 10.53
N ALA A 117 -5.67 -1.70 10.20
CA ALA A 117 -5.37 -0.58 11.08
C ALA A 117 -6.18 -0.62 12.40
N LEU A 118 -7.46 -0.98 12.31
CA LEU A 118 -8.32 -1.13 13.50
C LEU A 118 -7.85 -2.31 14.37
N LEU A 119 -7.56 -3.45 13.77
CA LEU A 119 -7.10 -4.65 14.47
C LEU A 119 -5.71 -4.46 15.09
N ALA A 120 -4.85 -3.64 14.48
CA ALA A 120 -3.53 -3.32 15.02
C ALA A 120 -3.59 -2.67 16.41
N LYS A 121 -4.63 -1.91 16.71
CA LYS A 121 -4.87 -1.34 18.05
C LYS A 121 -5.18 -2.41 19.09
N LEU A 122 -5.83 -3.50 18.68
CA LEU A 122 -6.28 -4.58 19.57
C LEU A 122 -5.19 -5.64 19.76
N TYR A 123 -4.48 -6.01 18.72
CA TYR A 123 -3.59 -7.17 18.66
C TYR A 123 -2.13 -6.85 18.43
N GLY A 124 -1.81 -5.64 17.97
CA GLY A 124 -0.44 -5.17 17.76
C GLY A 124 0.34 -4.96 19.08
N PRO A 125 1.66 -4.71 18.99
CA PRO A 125 2.49 -4.44 20.16
C PRO A 125 1.96 -3.23 20.92
N LYS A 126 1.82 -3.38 22.25
CA LYS A 126 1.50 -2.27 23.14
C LYS A 126 2.79 -1.47 23.39
N TRP A 127 2.83 -0.23 22.94
CA TRP A 127 3.93 0.68 23.28
C TRP A 127 3.80 1.12 24.74
N PRO A 128 4.90 1.16 25.51
CA PRO A 128 4.85 1.66 26.88
C PRO A 128 4.25 3.08 26.90
N SER A 129 3.27 3.29 27.77
CA SER A 129 2.76 4.65 28.02
C SER A 129 3.86 5.47 28.68
N ARG A 130 3.97 6.76 28.34
CA ARG A 130 4.94 7.69 28.96
C ARG A 130 4.78 7.84 30.49
N ASP A 131 3.66 7.36 31.04
CA ASP A 131 3.32 7.48 32.47
C ASP A 131 3.96 6.39 33.33
N ALA A 132 4.69 5.41 32.75
CA ALA A 132 5.37 4.36 33.52
C ALA A 132 6.71 4.82 34.12
N THR A 133 7.09 6.10 33.98
CA THR A 133 8.35 6.69 34.48
C THR A 133 8.15 7.85 35.45
N ARG A 134 6.97 7.93 36.10
CA ARG A 134 6.74 8.84 37.22
C ARG A 134 6.58 8.08 38.53
#